data_f412e194b83f3d584438cd9cdaa858e7
#
_entry.id   f412e194b83f3d584438cd9cdaa858e7
#
_cell.length_a   1.000
_cell.length_b   1.000
_cell.length_c   1.000
_cell.angle_alpha   90.00
_cell.angle_beta   90.00
_cell.angle_gamma   90.00
#
_symmetry.space_group_name_H-M   'P 1'
#
loop_
_entity.id
_entity.type
_entity.pdbx_description
1 polymer ?
#
loop_
_entity_poly.entity_id
_entity_poly.type
_entity_poly.pdbx_seq_one_letter_code
_entity_poly.pdbx_strand_id
1 'polypeptide(L)'
;MAFDIPQQTLPPISGPMSRVEEALAFDDVLVVPAYSQVLPSLTSTVTRLTRAITLNIPLISAAMDTVTEAEMAIAMAQLGGMGVIHKNMTPQEQAALVRRVKKYESGMVVNPLTIHPDQTLADVKLLMTTHRISGIPVVERETNRLVGIVTNRDVRFATEPNLKVYELMTRENLVTVTADVGADRARHLLHKHRIEKLIVVDDAYRCIGLITV
;
A
#
# COMPACT_ATOMS: atom_id res chain seq x y z
N MET A 1 39.45 -29.50 -8.06
CA MET A 1 40.63 -28.85 -7.42
C MET A 1 40.06 -27.92 -6.36
N ALA A 2 40.22 -28.30 -5.09
CA ALA A 2 39.86 -27.42 -3.98
C ALA A 2 41.00 -26.39 -3.82
N PHE A 3 40.70 -25.13 -3.86
CA PHE A 3 41.63 -24.09 -3.51
C PHE A 3 41.82 -24.09 -1.99
N ASP A 4 42.99 -24.53 -1.56
CA ASP A 4 43.44 -24.43 -0.17
C ASP A 4 43.73 -22.95 0.12
N ILE A 5 42.82 -22.27 0.78
CA ILE A 5 43.03 -20.91 1.28
C ILE A 5 43.87 -21.07 2.55
N PRO A 6 45.10 -20.50 2.59
CA PRO A 6 45.93 -20.59 3.79
C PRO A 6 45.22 -19.86 4.94
N GLN A 7 44.85 -20.61 5.97
CA GLN A 7 44.37 -20.03 7.23
C GLN A 7 45.49 -19.23 7.85
N GLN A 8 45.48 -17.91 7.72
CA GLN A 8 46.28 -17.03 8.55
C GLN A 8 45.78 -17.14 9.98
N THR A 9 46.47 -17.90 10.79
CA THR A 9 46.25 -17.91 12.24
C THR A 9 46.69 -16.58 12.82
N LEU A 10 45.73 -15.70 13.12
CA LEU A 10 46.01 -14.50 13.91
C LEU A 10 46.56 -14.90 15.29
N PRO A 11 47.52 -14.13 15.87
CA PRO A 11 48.05 -14.42 17.20
C PRO A 11 46.89 -14.38 18.24
N PRO A 12 46.96 -15.24 19.27
CA PRO A 12 45.89 -15.29 20.29
C PRO A 12 45.81 -13.95 21.01
N ILE A 13 44.64 -13.33 20.96
CA ILE A 13 44.33 -12.11 21.69
C ILE A 13 44.18 -12.50 23.16
N SER A 14 45.16 -12.15 23.99
CA SER A 14 45.14 -12.37 25.44
C SER A 14 44.50 -11.16 26.12
N GLY A 15 43.31 -11.33 26.72
CA GLY A 15 42.58 -10.27 27.43
C GLY A 15 41.06 -10.41 27.37
N PRO A 16 40.30 -9.45 27.88
CA PRO A 16 38.83 -9.49 27.82
C PRO A 16 38.23 -9.52 26.39
N MET A 17 39.03 -9.27 25.35
CA MET A 17 38.66 -9.42 23.94
C MET A 17 38.81 -10.85 23.38
N SER A 18 39.26 -11.83 24.19
CA SER A 18 39.39 -13.23 23.78
C SER A 18 38.08 -13.95 23.44
N ARG A 19 36.94 -13.26 23.51
CA ARG A 19 35.60 -13.75 23.15
C ARG A 19 35.01 -13.07 21.93
N VAL A 20 35.82 -12.32 21.17
CA VAL A 20 35.34 -11.75 19.90
C VAL A 20 35.27 -12.88 18.87
N GLU A 21 34.06 -13.23 18.47
CA GLU A 21 33.83 -14.19 17.40
C GLU A 21 34.09 -13.51 16.05
N GLU A 22 34.76 -14.20 15.14
CA GLU A 22 34.92 -13.75 13.77
C GLU A 22 33.54 -13.83 13.08
N ALA A 23 33.11 -12.72 12.48
CA ALA A 23 31.89 -12.64 11.70
C ALA A 23 32.18 -11.99 10.35
N LEU A 24 31.62 -12.55 9.29
CA LEU A 24 31.79 -12.04 7.93
C LEU A 24 30.62 -11.16 7.52
N ALA A 25 30.91 -10.04 6.89
CA ALA A 25 29.92 -9.21 6.20
C ALA A 25 29.70 -9.70 4.77
N PHE A 26 28.67 -9.22 4.10
CA PHE A 26 28.41 -9.58 2.69
C PHE A 26 29.56 -9.16 1.76
N ASP A 27 30.30 -8.11 2.11
CA ASP A 27 31.45 -7.65 1.33
C ASP A 27 32.66 -8.58 1.43
N ASP A 28 32.68 -9.47 2.43
CA ASP A 28 33.78 -10.42 2.69
C ASP A 28 33.56 -11.77 2.00
N VAL A 29 32.38 -12.01 1.43
CA VAL A 29 31.99 -13.32 0.90
C VAL A 29 31.40 -13.25 -0.51
N LEU A 30 31.59 -14.31 -1.28
CA LEU A 30 30.99 -14.53 -2.58
C LEU A 30 30.25 -15.86 -2.60
N VAL A 31 29.13 -15.92 -3.33
CA VAL A 31 28.43 -17.17 -3.58
C VAL A 31 29.25 -18.03 -4.56
N VAL A 32 29.63 -19.23 -4.13
CA VAL A 32 30.34 -20.17 -5.01
C VAL A 32 29.35 -20.78 -6.00
N PRO A 33 29.55 -20.66 -7.31
CA PRO A 33 28.70 -21.31 -8.31
C PRO A 33 28.70 -22.84 -8.12
N ALA A 34 27.51 -23.41 -8.21
CA ALA A 34 27.34 -24.86 -8.12
C ALA A 34 26.50 -25.36 -9.30
N TYR A 35 26.56 -26.68 -9.56
CA TYR A 35 25.72 -27.32 -10.57
C TYR A 35 24.24 -27.18 -10.20
N SER A 36 23.41 -26.82 -11.19
CA SER A 36 21.96 -26.71 -11.04
C SER A 36 21.24 -27.31 -12.24
N GLN A 37 20.15 -28.02 -12.00
CA GLN A 37 19.21 -28.50 -13.03
C GLN A 37 17.91 -27.66 -13.06
N VAL A 38 17.82 -26.63 -12.22
CA VAL A 38 16.63 -25.78 -12.12
C VAL A 38 16.77 -24.60 -13.08
N LEU A 39 15.81 -24.44 -13.97
CA LEU A 39 15.72 -23.26 -14.84
C LEU A 39 15.33 -22.03 -14.02
N PRO A 40 15.84 -20.84 -14.36
CA PRO A 40 15.48 -19.59 -13.64
C PRO A 40 13.97 -19.36 -13.52
N SER A 41 13.21 -19.71 -14.56
CA SER A 41 11.73 -19.60 -14.59
C SER A 41 11.00 -20.55 -13.64
N LEU A 42 11.68 -21.60 -13.17
CA LEU A 42 11.14 -22.59 -12.23
C LEU A 42 11.60 -22.34 -10.79
N THR A 43 12.41 -21.31 -10.58
CA THR A 43 12.92 -20.96 -9.26
C THR A 43 11.82 -20.34 -8.40
N SER A 44 11.68 -20.80 -7.16
CA SER A 44 10.79 -20.24 -6.16
C SER A 44 11.61 -19.54 -5.08
N THR A 45 11.27 -18.27 -4.81
CA THR A 45 11.87 -17.46 -3.74
C THR A 45 11.00 -17.44 -2.48
N VAL A 46 9.89 -18.19 -2.49
CA VAL A 46 9.00 -18.29 -1.34
C VAL A 46 9.76 -18.77 -0.11
N THR A 47 9.66 -18.02 0.97
CA THR A 47 10.33 -18.33 2.23
C THR A 47 9.39 -18.16 3.42
N ARG A 48 9.67 -18.86 4.49
CA ARG A 48 8.89 -18.78 5.73
C ARG A 48 9.63 -17.90 6.74
N LEU A 49 9.03 -16.75 7.07
CA LEU A 49 9.57 -15.83 8.07
C LEU A 49 9.29 -16.32 9.51
N THR A 50 8.07 -16.78 9.75
CA THR A 50 7.65 -17.37 11.04
C THR A 50 6.81 -18.63 10.79
N ARG A 51 6.31 -19.24 11.86
CA ARG A 51 5.39 -20.40 11.73
C ARG A 51 4.11 -20.06 10.97
N ALA A 52 3.66 -18.79 11.02
CA ALA A 52 2.41 -18.33 10.45
C ALA A 52 2.59 -17.35 9.27
N ILE A 53 3.81 -16.88 8.98
CA ILE A 53 4.08 -15.88 7.96
C ILE A 53 5.00 -16.44 6.89
N THR A 54 4.51 -16.45 5.67
CA THR A 54 5.26 -16.80 4.46
C THR A 54 5.43 -15.55 3.59
N LEU A 55 6.61 -15.36 3.01
CA LEU A 55 6.93 -14.29 2.08
C LEU A 55 7.15 -14.85 0.69
N ASN A 56 6.78 -14.11 -0.35
CA ASN A 56 7.02 -14.48 -1.75
C ASN A 56 8.47 -14.22 -2.16
N ILE A 57 9.13 -13.24 -1.54
CA ILE A 57 10.57 -12.99 -1.67
C ILE A 57 11.21 -12.88 -0.28
N PRO A 58 12.46 -13.34 -0.09
CA PRO A 58 13.13 -13.37 1.21
C PRO A 58 13.73 -12.00 1.58
N LEU A 59 12.94 -10.92 1.48
CA LEU A 59 13.37 -9.56 1.77
C LEU A 59 12.50 -8.94 2.85
N ILE A 60 13.17 -8.30 3.82
CA ILE A 60 12.55 -7.55 4.90
C ILE A 60 13.24 -6.20 5.00
N SER A 61 12.50 -5.09 5.02
CA SER A 61 13.11 -3.79 5.30
C SER A 61 13.29 -3.58 6.80
N ALA A 62 14.44 -3.00 7.16
CA ALA A 62 14.86 -2.83 8.55
C ALA A 62 13.94 -1.88 9.33
N ALA A 63 13.71 -2.19 10.61
CA ALA A 63 12.94 -1.36 11.54
C ALA A 63 13.75 -0.15 12.01
N MET A 64 14.19 0.67 11.06
CA MET A 64 15.00 1.86 11.29
C MET A 64 14.21 3.13 10.98
N ASP A 65 14.41 4.15 11.82
CA ASP A 65 13.89 5.49 11.59
C ASP A 65 14.33 6.01 10.22
N THR A 66 13.45 6.71 9.52
CA THR A 66 13.64 7.24 8.14
C THR A 66 13.87 6.18 7.05
N VAL A 67 13.92 4.89 7.39
CA VAL A 67 14.04 3.77 6.43
C VAL A 67 12.70 3.09 6.20
N THR A 68 12.08 2.55 7.25
CA THR A 68 10.81 1.80 7.11
C THR A 68 9.67 2.50 7.82
N GLU A 69 8.96 3.29 7.06
CA GLU A 69 7.65 3.85 7.38
C GLU A 69 6.58 3.25 6.45
N ALA A 70 5.38 3.86 6.39
CA ALA A 70 4.27 3.29 5.63
C ALA A 70 4.59 3.09 4.14
N GLU A 71 5.27 4.04 3.49
CA GLU A 71 5.59 3.97 2.05
C GLU A 71 6.53 2.80 1.72
N MET A 72 7.61 2.65 2.49
CA MET A 72 8.55 1.53 2.32
C MET A 72 7.85 0.21 2.63
N ALA A 73 7.04 0.14 3.68
CA ALA A 73 6.31 -1.08 4.02
C ALA A 73 5.30 -1.48 2.93
N ILE A 74 4.63 -0.51 2.29
CA ILE A 74 3.75 -0.73 1.13
C ILE A 74 4.57 -1.26 -0.05
N ALA A 75 5.66 -0.61 -0.40
CA ALA A 75 6.52 -1.05 -1.51
C ALA A 75 7.06 -2.47 -1.31
N MET A 76 7.50 -2.80 -0.10
CA MET A 76 7.96 -4.14 0.25
C MET A 76 6.84 -5.18 0.13
N ALA A 77 5.63 -4.86 0.60
CA ALA A 77 4.48 -5.76 0.49
C ALA A 77 4.08 -6.02 -0.97
N GLN A 78 4.09 -4.98 -1.82
CA GLN A 78 3.81 -5.12 -3.26
C GLN A 78 4.81 -6.04 -3.98
N LEU A 79 6.05 -6.04 -3.55
CA LEU A 79 7.10 -6.91 -4.08
C LEU A 79 7.06 -8.34 -3.51
N GLY A 80 6.22 -8.59 -2.50
CA GLY A 80 6.09 -9.89 -1.84
C GLY A 80 7.00 -10.10 -0.63
N GLY A 81 7.69 -9.06 -0.19
CA GLY A 81 8.48 -9.01 1.04
C GLY A 81 7.68 -8.47 2.23
N MET A 82 8.38 -7.96 3.25
CA MET A 82 7.76 -7.36 4.44
C MET A 82 8.49 -6.11 4.89
N GLY A 83 7.75 -5.06 5.25
CA GLY A 83 8.27 -3.89 5.94
C GLY A 83 8.04 -4.00 7.44
N VAL A 84 9.07 -3.70 8.24
CA VAL A 84 8.97 -3.63 9.71
C VAL A 84 9.05 -2.16 10.12
N ILE A 85 7.93 -1.60 10.56
CA ILE A 85 7.85 -0.20 10.98
C ILE A 85 8.60 0.00 12.29
N HIS A 86 9.45 1.04 12.33
CA HIS A 86 10.31 1.34 13.49
C HIS A 86 9.51 1.82 14.71
N LYS A 87 10.16 1.82 15.88
CA LYS A 87 9.57 2.20 17.17
C LYS A 87 9.80 3.66 17.59
N ASN A 88 10.57 4.45 16.83
CA ASN A 88 10.89 5.84 17.19
C ASN A 88 9.72 6.79 16.90
N MET A 89 8.58 6.53 17.53
CA MET A 89 7.34 7.28 17.45
C MET A 89 6.40 6.85 18.58
N THR A 90 5.31 7.57 18.80
CA THR A 90 4.30 7.15 19.76
C THR A 90 3.56 5.89 19.28
N PRO A 91 2.99 5.06 20.18
CA PRO A 91 2.20 3.91 19.81
C PRO A 91 1.01 4.25 18.89
N GLN A 92 0.43 5.43 19.05
CA GLN A 92 -0.68 5.93 18.23
C GLN A 92 -0.23 6.22 16.79
N GLU A 93 0.92 6.85 16.61
CA GLU A 93 1.52 7.11 15.30
C GLU A 93 1.89 5.81 14.60
N GLN A 94 2.56 4.88 15.30
CA GLN A 94 2.90 3.58 14.75
C GLN A 94 1.66 2.81 14.29
N ALA A 95 0.61 2.78 15.12
CA ALA A 95 -0.66 2.17 14.76
C ALA A 95 -1.33 2.85 13.55
N ALA A 96 -1.15 4.16 13.37
CA ALA A 96 -1.65 4.88 12.20
C ALA A 96 -0.91 4.45 10.92
N LEU A 97 0.42 4.32 10.97
CA LEU A 97 1.22 3.81 9.85
C LEU A 97 0.84 2.38 9.48
N VAL A 98 0.70 1.48 10.47
CA VAL A 98 0.24 0.10 10.24
C VAL A 98 -1.14 0.08 9.58
N ARG A 99 -2.09 0.88 10.08
CA ARG A 99 -3.43 0.99 9.45
C ARG A 99 -3.33 1.46 8.00
N ARG A 100 -2.44 2.43 7.70
CA ARG A 100 -2.22 2.92 6.33
C ARG A 100 -1.72 1.80 5.41
N VAL A 101 -0.75 0.99 5.83
CA VAL A 101 -0.24 -0.16 5.07
C VAL A 101 -1.35 -1.18 4.83
N LYS A 102 -2.08 -1.57 5.89
CA LYS A 102 -3.17 -2.56 5.79
C LYS A 102 -4.33 -2.10 4.89
N LYS A 103 -4.64 -0.82 4.91
CA LYS A 103 -5.66 -0.24 4.02
C LYS A 103 -5.19 -0.21 2.56
N TYR A 104 -3.90 -0.04 2.31
CA TYR A 104 -3.35 -0.11 0.96
C TYR A 104 -3.48 -1.52 0.35
N GLU A 105 -3.27 -2.59 1.12
CA GLU A 105 -3.48 -3.98 0.68
C GLU A 105 -4.90 -4.24 0.16
N SER A 106 -5.90 -3.53 0.68
CA SER A 106 -7.30 -3.66 0.24
C SER A 106 -7.61 -2.87 -1.05
N GLY A 107 -6.63 -2.19 -1.65
CA GLY A 107 -6.86 -1.27 -2.78
C GLY A 107 -7.62 -0.01 -2.40
N MET A 108 -7.73 0.28 -1.10
CA MET A 108 -8.49 1.42 -0.59
C MET A 108 -7.64 2.67 -0.46
N VAL A 109 -8.00 3.71 -1.20
CA VAL A 109 -7.51 5.08 -0.98
C VAL A 109 -8.18 5.63 0.29
N VAL A 110 -7.38 5.96 1.30
CA VAL A 110 -7.87 6.55 2.56
C VAL A 110 -7.94 8.06 2.43
N ASN A 111 -9.00 8.67 2.99
CA ASN A 111 -9.27 10.10 2.85
C ASN A 111 -9.17 10.54 1.38
N PRO A 112 -10.03 10.00 0.50
CA PRO A 112 -10.01 10.36 -0.90
C PRO A 112 -10.28 11.85 -1.05
N LEU A 113 -9.78 12.43 -2.15
CA LEU A 113 -10.20 13.76 -2.52
C LEU A 113 -11.71 13.77 -2.71
N THR A 114 -12.38 14.72 -2.09
CA THR A 114 -13.82 14.93 -2.16
C THR A 114 -14.16 16.27 -2.77
N ILE A 115 -15.38 16.43 -3.23
CA ILE A 115 -15.91 17.68 -3.77
C ILE A 115 -17.30 17.93 -3.15
N HIS A 116 -17.75 19.17 -3.21
CA HIS A 116 -19.04 19.57 -2.65
C HIS A 116 -20.10 19.79 -3.73
N PRO A 117 -21.39 19.57 -3.43
CA PRO A 117 -22.48 19.70 -4.41
C PRO A 117 -22.59 21.10 -5.06
N ASP A 118 -22.18 22.15 -4.35
CA ASP A 118 -22.23 23.55 -4.78
C ASP A 118 -21.07 23.98 -5.69
N GLN A 119 -20.04 23.14 -5.81
CA GLN A 119 -18.91 23.37 -6.71
C GLN A 119 -19.30 23.15 -8.17
N THR A 120 -18.38 23.43 -9.10
CA THR A 120 -18.67 23.48 -10.53
C THR A 120 -18.01 22.35 -11.32
N LEU A 121 -18.46 22.12 -12.55
CA LEU A 121 -17.81 21.22 -13.49
C LEU A 121 -16.33 21.59 -13.73
N ALA A 122 -16.03 22.90 -13.76
CA ALA A 122 -14.65 23.38 -13.90
C ALA A 122 -13.77 22.89 -12.73
N ASP A 123 -14.29 22.95 -11.49
CA ASP A 123 -13.58 22.45 -10.30
C ASP A 123 -13.36 20.94 -10.38
N VAL A 124 -14.37 20.17 -10.81
CA VAL A 124 -14.26 18.72 -11.02
C VAL A 124 -13.15 18.39 -12.01
N LYS A 125 -13.17 19.05 -13.19
CA LYS A 125 -12.16 18.82 -14.25
C LYS A 125 -10.76 19.20 -13.79
N LEU A 126 -10.62 20.29 -13.06
CA LEU A 126 -9.34 20.71 -12.48
C LEU A 126 -8.80 19.65 -11.50
N LEU A 127 -9.63 19.20 -10.53
CA LEU A 127 -9.23 18.16 -9.57
C LEU A 127 -8.87 16.85 -10.26
N MET A 128 -9.69 16.39 -11.22
CA MET A 128 -9.43 15.16 -11.96
C MET A 128 -8.11 15.22 -12.74
N THR A 129 -7.82 16.36 -13.38
CA THR A 129 -6.59 16.53 -14.18
C THR A 129 -5.36 16.67 -13.30
N THR A 130 -5.43 17.51 -12.26
CA THR A 130 -4.30 17.76 -11.34
C THR A 130 -3.88 16.51 -10.59
N HIS A 131 -4.84 15.74 -10.12
CA HIS A 131 -4.58 14.54 -9.30
C HIS A 131 -4.64 13.21 -10.10
N ARG A 132 -4.89 13.28 -11.41
CA ARG A 132 -5.00 12.12 -12.31
C ARG A 132 -5.99 11.07 -11.80
N ILE A 133 -7.14 11.53 -11.29
CA ILE A 133 -8.21 10.69 -10.76
C ILE A 133 -9.42 10.68 -11.69
N SER A 134 -10.13 9.56 -11.75
CA SER A 134 -11.25 9.32 -12.65
C SER A 134 -12.61 9.35 -11.97
N GLY A 135 -12.66 9.70 -10.69
CA GLY A 135 -13.91 9.86 -9.94
C GLY A 135 -13.67 10.38 -8.53
N ILE A 136 -14.61 11.21 -8.08
CA ILE A 136 -14.50 11.98 -6.84
C ILE A 136 -15.80 11.79 -6.05
N PRO A 137 -15.75 11.31 -4.80
CA PRO A 137 -16.91 11.31 -3.91
C PRO A 137 -17.40 12.74 -3.66
N VAL A 138 -18.71 12.93 -3.67
CA VAL A 138 -19.36 14.20 -3.36
C VAL A 138 -19.88 14.13 -1.94
N VAL A 139 -19.49 15.10 -1.12
CA VAL A 139 -19.83 15.14 0.31
C VAL A 139 -20.39 16.49 0.72
N GLU A 140 -21.24 16.49 1.74
CA GLU A 140 -21.70 17.72 2.38
C GLU A 140 -20.54 18.47 3.05
N ARG A 141 -20.53 19.77 2.95
CA ARG A 141 -19.42 20.62 3.43
C ARG A 141 -19.19 20.55 4.94
N GLU A 142 -20.27 20.53 5.72
CA GLU A 142 -20.18 20.60 7.18
C GLU A 142 -20.04 19.22 7.84
N THR A 143 -20.74 18.25 7.29
CA THR A 143 -20.86 16.90 7.90
C THR A 143 -19.90 15.88 7.32
N ASN A 144 -19.32 16.16 6.14
CA ASN A 144 -18.55 15.21 5.32
C ASN A 144 -19.37 13.96 4.94
N ARG A 145 -20.72 14.04 5.05
CA ARG A 145 -21.61 12.95 4.69
C ARG A 145 -21.63 12.75 3.18
N LEU A 146 -21.58 11.51 2.76
CA LEU A 146 -21.65 11.15 1.35
C LEU A 146 -23.02 11.47 0.76
N VAL A 147 -23.06 12.20 -0.35
CA VAL A 147 -24.30 12.56 -1.09
C VAL A 147 -24.27 12.11 -2.55
N GLY A 148 -23.11 11.75 -3.09
CA GLY A 148 -22.98 11.29 -4.46
C GLY A 148 -21.55 10.92 -4.85
N ILE A 149 -21.41 10.64 -6.14
CA ILE A 149 -20.11 10.46 -6.79
C ILE A 149 -20.14 11.10 -8.17
N VAL A 150 -19.03 11.76 -8.57
CA VAL A 150 -18.81 12.23 -9.95
C VAL A 150 -17.66 11.44 -10.55
N THR A 151 -17.87 10.90 -11.74
CA THR A 151 -16.87 10.11 -12.47
C THR A 151 -16.58 10.73 -13.84
N ASN A 152 -15.54 10.24 -14.53
CA ASN A 152 -15.27 10.61 -15.90
C ASN A 152 -16.47 10.43 -16.85
N ARG A 153 -17.34 9.45 -16.55
CA ARG A 153 -18.56 9.20 -17.34
C ARG A 153 -19.52 10.37 -17.24
N ASP A 154 -19.70 10.92 -16.04
CA ASP A 154 -20.63 12.01 -15.76
C ASP A 154 -20.17 13.35 -16.37
N VAL A 155 -18.86 13.59 -16.40
CA VAL A 155 -18.28 14.85 -16.93
C VAL A 155 -17.94 14.82 -18.42
N ARG A 156 -17.98 13.63 -19.03
CA ARG A 156 -17.52 13.42 -20.42
C ARG A 156 -18.26 14.27 -21.44
N PHE A 157 -19.55 14.43 -21.27
CA PHE A 157 -20.43 15.14 -22.22
C PHE A 157 -20.88 16.49 -21.69
N ALA A 158 -20.48 16.87 -20.47
CA ALA A 158 -20.83 18.16 -19.90
C ALA A 158 -19.92 19.25 -20.45
N THR A 159 -20.54 20.29 -21.04
CA THR A 159 -19.83 21.39 -21.72
C THR A 159 -19.83 22.70 -20.93
N GLU A 160 -20.82 22.91 -20.07
CA GLU A 160 -21.00 24.17 -19.31
C GLU A 160 -20.10 24.19 -18.06
N PRO A 161 -19.05 25.03 -18.01
CA PRO A 161 -18.10 25.06 -16.92
C PRO A 161 -18.73 25.35 -15.53
N ASN A 162 -19.80 26.11 -15.51
CA ASN A 162 -20.49 26.56 -14.28
C ASN A 162 -21.58 25.61 -13.80
N LEU A 163 -21.83 24.52 -14.53
CA LEU A 163 -22.80 23.50 -14.12
C LEU A 163 -22.42 22.96 -12.74
N LYS A 164 -23.40 22.86 -11.86
CA LYS A 164 -23.15 22.45 -10.47
C LYS A 164 -22.94 20.95 -10.36
N VAL A 165 -22.08 20.54 -9.43
CA VAL A 165 -21.77 19.12 -9.16
C VAL A 165 -23.04 18.33 -8.83
N TYR A 166 -23.98 18.91 -8.10
CA TYR A 166 -25.23 18.22 -7.74
C TYR A 166 -26.12 17.85 -8.95
N GLU A 167 -25.94 18.52 -10.07
CA GLU A 167 -26.64 18.25 -11.34
C GLU A 167 -25.97 17.14 -12.15
N LEU A 168 -24.67 16.94 -11.92
CA LEU A 168 -23.83 15.97 -12.63
C LEU A 168 -23.68 14.64 -11.87
N MET A 169 -23.68 14.70 -10.53
CA MET A 169 -23.34 13.53 -9.71
C MET A 169 -24.36 12.43 -9.79
N THR A 170 -23.90 11.20 -9.74
CA THR A 170 -24.73 10.04 -9.42
C THR A 170 -25.03 10.06 -7.93
N ARG A 171 -26.31 10.12 -7.53
CA ARG A 171 -26.78 10.17 -6.14
C ARG A 171 -27.70 9.02 -5.74
N GLU A 172 -28.29 8.36 -6.72
CA GLU A 172 -29.18 7.22 -6.49
C GLU A 172 -28.41 5.91 -6.61
N ASN A 173 -28.82 4.91 -5.82
CA ASN A 173 -28.23 3.57 -5.83
C ASN A 173 -26.71 3.56 -5.62
N LEU A 174 -26.18 4.45 -4.78
CA LEU A 174 -24.77 4.44 -4.41
C LEU A 174 -24.41 3.11 -3.74
N VAL A 175 -23.44 2.42 -4.29
CA VAL A 175 -22.90 1.20 -3.67
C VAL A 175 -21.79 1.61 -2.72
N THR A 176 -22.03 1.39 -1.43
CA THR A 176 -21.08 1.72 -0.36
C THR A 176 -20.73 0.50 0.47
N VAL A 177 -19.61 0.54 1.16
CA VAL A 177 -19.15 -0.48 2.09
C VAL A 177 -18.57 0.16 3.33
N THR A 178 -18.41 -0.62 4.39
CA THR A 178 -17.71 -0.22 5.62
C THR A 178 -16.20 -0.53 5.53
N ALA A 179 -15.41 0.01 6.44
CA ALA A 179 -13.94 -0.09 6.42
C ALA A 179 -13.40 -1.52 6.61
N ASP A 180 -14.22 -2.44 7.06
CA ASP A 180 -13.90 -3.85 7.32
C ASP A 180 -14.16 -4.77 6.12
N VAL A 181 -14.59 -4.21 4.97
CA VAL A 181 -14.85 -5.00 3.77
C VAL A 181 -13.59 -5.73 3.32
N GLY A 182 -13.69 -7.05 3.16
CA GLY A 182 -12.62 -7.87 2.59
C GLY A 182 -12.45 -7.63 1.09
N ALA A 183 -11.23 -7.80 0.58
CA ALA A 183 -10.88 -7.56 -0.83
C ALA A 183 -11.76 -8.34 -1.82
N ASP A 184 -12.07 -9.62 -1.53
CA ASP A 184 -12.90 -10.45 -2.40
C ASP A 184 -14.34 -9.95 -2.48
N ARG A 185 -14.89 -9.49 -1.35
CA ARG A 185 -16.24 -8.89 -1.33
C ARG A 185 -16.29 -7.56 -2.07
N ALA A 186 -15.28 -6.73 -1.90
CA ALA A 186 -15.14 -5.46 -2.63
C ALA A 186 -15.08 -5.72 -4.14
N ARG A 187 -14.22 -6.64 -4.59
CA ARG A 187 -14.11 -7.05 -6.00
C ARG A 187 -15.42 -7.61 -6.55
N HIS A 188 -16.10 -8.44 -5.78
CA HIS A 188 -17.42 -8.98 -6.17
C HIS A 188 -18.45 -7.87 -6.38
N LEU A 189 -18.51 -6.87 -5.49
CA LEU A 189 -19.42 -5.72 -5.60
C LEU A 189 -19.11 -4.85 -6.81
N LEU A 190 -17.84 -4.53 -7.05
CA LEU A 190 -17.38 -3.79 -8.23
C LEU A 190 -17.85 -4.49 -9.52
N HIS A 191 -17.63 -5.80 -9.61
CA HIS A 191 -18.04 -6.60 -10.76
C HIS A 191 -19.58 -6.70 -10.91
N LYS A 192 -20.27 -7.03 -9.82
CA LYS A 192 -21.75 -7.19 -9.79
C LYS A 192 -22.47 -5.92 -10.24
N HIS A 193 -22.02 -4.77 -9.77
CA HIS A 193 -22.64 -3.48 -10.08
C HIS A 193 -22.01 -2.80 -11.31
N ARG A 194 -20.97 -3.40 -11.93
CA ARG A 194 -20.23 -2.86 -13.07
C ARG A 194 -19.72 -1.43 -12.81
N ILE A 195 -19.18 -1.21 -11.61
CA ILE A 195 -18.61 0.07 -11.18
C ILE A 195 -17.10 -0.09 -11.00
N GLU A 196 -16.36 1.00 -11.23
CA GLU A 196 -14.91 1.03 -11.09
C GLU A 196 -14.47 1.52 -9.69
N LYS A 197 -15.42 2.07 -8.94
CA LYS A 197 -15.17 2.71 -7.65
C LYS A 197 -16.23 2.32 -6.64
N LEU A 198 -15.77 1.92 -5.46
CA LEU A 198 -16.61 1.54 -4.34
C LEU A 198 -16.29 2.48 -3.17
N ILE A 199 -17.29 3.22 -2.69
CA ILE A 199 -17.07 4.22 -1.65
C ILE A 199 -17.14 3.54 -0.29
N VAL A 200 -16.16 3.86 0.56
CA VAL A 200 -16.09 3.38 1.93
C VAL A 200 -16.63 4.46 2.85
N VAL A 201 -17.61 4.11 3.66
CA VAL A 201 -18.25 5.02 4.62
C VAL A 201 -18.11 4.50 6.04
N ASP A 202 -18.21 5.41 7.00
CA ASP A 202 -18.34 5.08 8.42
C ASP A 202 -19.83 4.95 8.84
N ASP A 203 -20.07 4.70 10.14
CA ASP A 203 -21.42 4.53 10.70
C ASP A 203 -22.28 5.81 10.57
N ALA A 204 -21.68 6.98 10.45
CA ALA A 204 -22.36 8.26 10.20
C ALA A 204 -22.55 8.57 8.70
N TYR A 205 -22.24 7.58 7.81
CA TYR A 205 -22.29 7.72 6.36
C TYR A 205 -21.33 8.78 5.82
N ARG A 206 -20.21 9.05 6.51
CA ARG A 206 -19.16 9.94 6.05
C ARG A 206 -18.18 9.18 5.15
N CYS A 207 -17.72 9.83 4.10
CA CYS A 207 -16.78 9.23 3.18
C CYS A 207 -15.38 9.14 3.83
N ILE A 208 -14.91 7.92 4.08
CA ILE A 208 -13.60 7.66 4.72
C ILE A 208 -12.63 6.96 3.79
N GLY A 209 -13.08 6.46 2.65
CA GLY A 209 -12.23 5.74 1.71
C GLY A 209 -12.87 5.54 0.35
N LEU A 210 -12.04 5.13 -0.61
CA LEU A 210 -12.44 4.76 -1.97
C LEU A 210 -11.63 3.53 -2.40
N ILE A 211 -12.32 2.47 -2.83
CA ILE A 211 -11.70 1.28 -3.42
C ILE A 211 -11.84 1.39 -4.93
N THR A 212 -10.74 1.21 -5.66
CA THR A 212 -10.71 1.22 -7.13
C THR A 212 -10.21 -0.11 -7.68
N VAL A 213 -10.58 -0.40 -8.92
CA VAL A 213 -10.05 -1.56 -9.68
C VAL A 213 -8.64 -1.29 -10.12
#